data_e2521192436d01ee26d25d5180b68349
#
_entry.id   e2521192436d01ee26d25d5180b68349
#
_cell.length_a   1.000
_cell.length_b   1.000
_cell.length_c   1.000
_cell.angle_alpha   90.00
_cell.angle_beta   90.00
_cell.angle_gamma   90.00
#
_symmetry.space_group_name_H-M   'P 1'
#
loop_
_entity.id
_entity.type
_entity.pdbx_description
1 polymer ?
#
loop_
_entity_poly.entity_id
_entity_poly.type
_entity_poly.pdbx_seq_one_letter_code
_entity_poly.pdbx_strand_id
1 'polypeptide(L)'
;LSAKEKAYYRNQAEKCKCNTADSFYRMQASVSGEKVETLIPRGAFEKMSSQLLDRIKTPVRRSLSDAGVKPGEIDEVVLVGGTTKMPLVRKFVGKLFGRVPDTSINPDEAVALGAAIQAAMKERKEAVKEVILTDVCPFTLGTEVSVKAENDHIEGNHFCPIIERNTVIPASRTQQFFTVYDHQTQVEIHILQGESRFASNNVSLGTLKLTVPDNEAGKEQIDITYTYDI
;
A
#
# COMPACT_ATOMS: atom_id res chain seq x y z
N LEU A 1 -12.78 28.66 6.18
CA LEU A 1 -13.85 27.82 5.62
C LEU A 1 -14.33 26.83 6.66
N SER A 2 -15.63 26.76 6.91
CA SER A 2 -16.26 25.71 7.72
C SER A 2 -16.13 24.32 7.07
N ALA A 3 -16.36 23.25 7.84
CA ALA A 3 -16.35 21.89 7.29
C ALA A 3 -17.36 21.70 6.14
N LYS A 4 -18.54 22.34 6.26
CA LYS A 4 -19.59 22.31 5.25
C LYS A 4 -19.17 23.01 3.95
N GLU A 5 -18.55 24.17 4.04
CA GLU A 5 -18.01 24.91 2.88
C GLU A 5 -16.89 24.14 2.19
N LYS A 6 -15.95 23.55 2.97
CA LYS A 6 -14.89 22.70 2.42
C LYS A 6 -15.47 21.51 1.65
N ALA A 7 -16.49 20.84 2.17
CA ALA A 7 -17.16 19.73 1.50
C ALA A 7 -17.86 20.19 0.22
N TYR A 8 -18.54 21.34 0.24
CA TYR A 8 -19.18 21.94 -0.93
C TYR A 8 -18.15 22.21 -2.05
N TYR A 9 -17.08 22.96 -1.74
CA TYR A 9 -16.06 23.29 -2.76
C TYR A 9 -15.33 22.06 -3.29
N ARG A 10 -15.09 21.06 -2.43
CA ARG A 10 -14.52 19.77 -2.87
C ARG A 10 -15.42 19.07 -3.88
N ASN A 11 -16.73 19.07 -3.66
CA ASN A 11 -17.71 18.49 -4.59
C ASN A 11 -17.73 19.27 -5.94
N GLN A 12 -17.67 20.61 -5.90
CA GLN A 12 -17.59 21.40 -7.13
C GLN A 12 -16.28 21.16 -7.90
N ALA A 13 -15.17 21.02 -7.20
CA ALA A 13 -13.88 20.66 -7.81
C ALA A 13 -13.89 19.26 -8.44
N GLU A 14 -14.54 18.29 -7.80
CA GLU A 14 -14.72 16.94 -8.36
C GLU A 14 -15.56 16.97 -9.65
N LYS A 15 -16.67 17.68 -9.65
CA LYS A 15 -17.49 17.87 -10.85
C LYS A 15 -16.71 18.55 -11.99
N CYS A 16 -15.91 19.56 -11.65
CA CYS A 16 -15.01 20.23 -12.60
C CYS A 16 -14.00 19.27 -13.20
N LYS A 17 -13.34 18.47 -12.37
CA LYS A 17 -12.34 17.46 -12.77
C LYS A 17 -12.95 16.40 -13.71
N CYS A 18 -14.17 15.97 -13.48
CA CYS A 18 -14.86 14.95 -14.29
C CYS A 18 -15.28 15.45 -15.67
N ASN A 19 -15.37 16.75 -15.88
CA ASN A 19 -15.68 17.33 -17.20
C ASN A 19 -14.42 17.50 -18.02
N THR A 20 -14.08 16.47 -18.81
CA THR A 20 -12.82 16.38 -19.59
C THR A 20 -12.99 16.74 -21.08
N ALA A 21 -14.20 17.15 -21.50
CA ALA A 21 -14.52 17.33 -22.92
C ALA A 21 -13.87 18.57 -23.56
N ASP A 22 -13.59 19.62 -22.78
CA ASP A 22 -13.15 20.92 -23.27
C ASP A 22 -11.61 21.12 -23.15
N SER A 23 -11.11 22.17 -23.81
CA SER A 23 -9.70 22.62 -23.69
C SER A 23 -9.36 23.18 -22.31
N PHE A 24 -10.35 23.38 -21.46
CA PHE A 24 -10.23 23.88 -20.10
C PHE A 24 -11.22 23.16 -19.16
N TYR A 25 -10.89 23.16 -17.88
CA TYR A 25 -11.76 22.71 -16.82
C TYR A 25 -12.59 23.88 -16.31
N ARG A 26 -13.91 23.71 -16.28
CA ARG A 26 -14.86 24.74 -15.86
C ARG A 26 -15.29 24.47 -14.42
N MET A 27 -14.86 25.31 -13.49
CA MET A 27 -15.28 25.24 -12.10
C MET A 27 -16.37 26.29 -11.83
N GLN A 28 -17.52 25.83 -11.34
CA GLN A 28 -18.63 26.68 -10.91
C GLN A 28 -18.87 26.50 -9.43
N ALA A 29 -18.97 27.58 -8.68
CA ALA A 29 -19.24 27.56 -7.26
C ALA A 29 -20.07 28.76 -6.84
N SER A 30 -20.74 28.68 -5.70
CA SER A 30 -21.36 29.84 -5.05
C SER A 30 -20.45 30.33 -3.94
N VAL A 31 -20.10 31.62 -3.98
CA VAL A 31 -19.29 32.30 -2.99
C VAL A 31 -20.11 33.46 -2.43
N SER A 32 -20.42 33.46 -1.14
CA SER A 32 -21.24 34.48 -0.49
C SER A 32 -22.61 34.74 -1.18
N GLY A 33 -23.19 33.67 -1.74
CA GLY A 33 -24.50 33.76 -2.45
C GLY A 33 -24.41 34.09 -3.95
N GLU A 34 -23.25 34.53 -4.43
CA GLU A 34 -23.02 34.81 -5.86
C GLU A 34 -22.45 33.58 -6.58
N LYS A 35 -22.91 33.37 -7.82
CA LYS A 35 -22.35 32.32 -8.69
C LYS A 35 -21.05 32.82 -9.32
N VAL A 36 -19.96 32.10 -9.08
CA VAL A 36 -18.63 32.37 -9.65
C VAL A 36 -18.26 31.23 -10.57
N GLU A 37 -17.76 31.55 -11.73
CA GLU A 37 -17.20 30.61 -12.70
C GLU A 37 -15.73 30.91 -12.96
N THR A 38 -14.91 29.87 -12.95
CA THR A 38 -13.48 29.95 -13.27
C THR A 38 -13.13 28.90 -14.30
N LEU A 39 -12.40 29.33 -15.33
CA LEU A 39 -11.88 28.46 -16.39
C LEU A 39 -10.41 28.16 -16.11
N ILE A 40 -10.06 26.90 -15.98
CA ILE A 40 -8.70 26.44 -15.73
C ILE A 40 -8.17 25.80 -17.02
N PRO A 41 -7.20 26.41 -17.72
CA PRO A 41 -6.60 25.82 -18.90
C PRO A 41 -5.97 24.45 -18.59
N ARG A 42 -6.06 23.50 -19.53
CA ARG A 42 -5.47 22.15 -19.34
C ARG A 42 -4.01 22.19 -18.93
N GLY A 43 -3.20 23.02 -19.59
CA GLY A 43 -1.79 23.16 -19.24
C GLY A 43 -1.53 23.65 -17.82
N ALA A 44 -2.40 24.55 -17.30
CA ALA A 44 -2.31 24.99 -15.91
C ALA A 44 -2.67 23.85 -14.94
N PHE A 45 -3.73 23.09 -15.24
CA PHE A 45 -4.12 21.93 -14.46
C PHE A 45 -3.02 20.84 -14.47
N GLU A 46 -2.45 20.54 -15.64
CA GLU A 46 -1.33 19.60 -15.78
C GLU A 46 -0.13 20.00 -14.91
N LYS A 47 0.22 21.30 -14.93
CA LYS A 47 1.31 21.83 -14.11
C LYS A 47 1.02 21.71 -12.61
N MET A 48 -0.18 22.04 -12.17
CA MET A 48 -0.60 21.90 -10.77
C MET A 48 -0.61 20.44 -10.32
N SER A 49 -0.92 19.50 -11.23
CA SER A 49 -1.01 18.07 -10.92
C SER A 49 0.34 17.33 -10.99
N SER A 50 1.41 17.98 -11.43
CA SER A 50 2.72 17.33 -11.68
C SER A 50 3.27 16.59 -10.47
N GLN A 51 3.20 17.17 -9.29
CA GLN A 51 3.68 16.54 -8.05
C GLN A 51 2.87 15.28 -7.70
N LEU A 52 1.56 15.27 -7.97
CA LEU A 52 0.73 14.08 -7.75
C LEU A 52 1.10 12.96 -8.72
N LEU A 53 1.37 13.30 -9.98
CA LEU A 53 1.82 12.33 -10.99
C LEU A 53 3.20 11.76 -10.65
N ASP A 54 4.11 12.60 -10.14
CA ASP A 54 5.42 12.12 -9.70
C ASP A 54 5.32 11.13 -8.52
N ARG A 55 4.35 11.31 -7.63
CA ARG A 55 4.08 10.35 -6.54
C ARG A 55 3.63 8.98 -7.05
N ILE A 56 3.01 8.89 -8.24
CA ILE A 56 2.62 7.60 -8.85
C ILE A 56 3.85 6.80 -9.28
N LYS A 57 4.95 7.45 -9.66
CA LYS A 57 6.18 6.78 -10.10
C LYS A 57 6.79 5.88 -9.01
N THR A 58 6.73 6.31 -7.76
CA THR A 58 7.38 5.58 -6.67
C THR A 58 6.81 4.17 -6.46
N PRO A 59 5.49 3.97 -6.28
CA PRO A 59 4.93 2.63 -6.14
C PRO A 59 5.10 1.78 -7.40
N VAL A 60 5.00 2.38 -8.60
CA VAL A 60 5.23 1.64 -9.85
C VAL A 60 6.67 1.13 -9.95
N ARG A 61 7.67 2.00 -9.68
CA ARG A 61 9.07 1.59 -9.68
C ARG A 61 9.35 0.49 -8.66
N ARG A 62 8.78 0.63 -7.45
CA ARG A 62 8.93 -0.37 -6.41
C ARG A 62 8.34 -1.71 -6.83
N SER A 63 7.13 -1.73 -7.38
CA SER A 63 6.48 -2.95 -7.86
C SER A 63 7.28 -3.66 -8.97
N LEU A 64 7.78 -2.88 -9.94
CA LEU A 64 8.63 -3.43 -11.01
C LEU A 64 9.96 -3.98 -10.46
N SER A 65 10.57 -3.26 -9.52
CA SER A 65 11.81 -3.71 -8.86
C SER A 65 11.61 -4.98 -8.07
N ASP A 66 10.51 -5.10 -7.33
CA ASP A 66 10.17 -6.28 -6.53
C ASP A 66 9.92 -7.51 -7.42
N ALA A 67 9.31 -7.29 -8.57
CA ALA A 67 9.05 -8.34 -9.57
C ALA A 67 10.30 -8.68 -10.43
N GLY A 68 11.36 -7.87 -10.37
CA GLY A 68 12.54 -8.02 -11.23
C GLY A 68 12.25 -7.75 -12.71
N VAL A 69 11.19 -6.98 -13.04
CA VAL A 69 10.67 -6.76 -14.39
C VAL A 69 10.93 -5.31 -14.82
N LYS A 70 11.30 -5.10 -16.09
CA LYS A 70 11.47 -3.77 -16.68
C LYS A 70 10.15 -3.27 -17.28
N PRO A 71 9.92 -1.94 -17.37
CA PRO A 71 8.69 -1.38 -17.96
C PRO A 71 8.40 -1.89 -19.39
N GLY A 72 9.44 -2.14 -20.19
CA GLY A 72 9.30 -2.66 -21.56
C GLY A 72 8.91 -4.14 -21.68
N GLU A 73 9.03 -4.89 -20.59
CA GLU A 73 8.68 -6.32 -20.49
C GLU A 73 7.23 -6.53 -20.07
N ILE A 74 6.52 -5.44 -19.74
CA ILE A 74 5.08 -5.49 -19.41
C ILE A 74 4.30 -5.60 -20.73
N ASP A 75 3.52 -6.68 -20.88
CA ASP A 75 2.71 -6.92 -22.08
C ASP A 75 1.50 -6.01 -22.15
N GLU A 76 0.84 -5.76 -21.03
CA GLU A 76 -0.39 -4.99 -20.98
C GLU A 76 -0.44 -4.09 -19.74
N VAL A 77 -1.01 -2.90 -19.89
CA VAL A 77 -1.23 -1.94 -18.81
C VAL A 77 -2.73 -1.66 -18.70
N VAL A 78 -3.36 -2.18 -17.67
CA VAL A 78 -4.78 -1.98 -17.39
C VAL A 78 -4.95 -0.87 -16.36
N LEU A 79 -5.85 0.08 -16.64
CA LEU A 79 -6.15 1.19 -15.75
C LEU A 79 -7.48 0.98 -15.03
N VAL A 80 -7.46 1.07 -13.69
CA VAL A 80 -8.62 0.86 -12.83
C VAL A 80 -8.88 2.10 -11.96
N GLY A 81 -10.16 2.38 -11.72
CA GLY A 81 -10.63 3.51 -10.91
C GLY A 81 -10.89 4.78 -11.72
N GLY A 82 -11.90 5.56 -11.30
CA GLY A 82 -12.44 6.71 -12.04
C GLY A 82 -11.40 7.77 -12.43
N THR A 83 -10.38 8.01 -11.60
CA THR A 83 -9.31 8.99 -11.90
C THR A 83 -8.49 8.60 -13.15
N THR A 84 -8.42 7.33 -13.49
CA THR A 84 -7.71 6.85 -14.69
C THR A 84 -8.42 7.20 -16.01
N LYS A 85 -9.68 7.65 -15.95
CA LYS A 85 -10.40 8.21 -17.10
C LYS A 85 -9.82 9.54 -17.56
N MET A 86 -9.07 10.24 -16.70
CA MET A 86 -8.46 11.51 -17.05
C MET A 86 -7.39 11.33 -18.14
N PRO A 87 -7.44 12.11 -19.25
CA PRO A 87 -6.44 12.02 -20.32
C PRO A 87 -5.01 12.25 -19.82
N LEU A 88 -4.84 13.12 -18.81
CA LEU A 88 -3.56 13.40 -18.16
C LEU A 88 -2.94 12.13 -17.55
N VAL A 89 -3.74 11.34 -16.81
CA VAL A 89 -3.27 10.10 -16.17
C VAL A 89 -2.92 9.05 -17.23
N ARG A 90 -3.79 8.87 -18.22
CA ARG A 90 -3.53 7.92 -19.34
C ARG A 90 -2.25 8.25 -20.10
N LYS A 91 -2.06 9.54 -20.45
CA LYS A 91 -0.85 10.04 -21.11
C LYS A 91 0.41 9.83 -20.25
N PHE A 92 0.29 10.09 -18.95
CA PHE A 92 1.40 9.90 -18.00
C PHE A 92 1.81 8.43 -17.92
N VAL A 93 0.84 7.52 -17.71
CA VAL A 93 1.10 6.08 -17.62
C VAL A 93 1.63 5.54 -18.95
N GLY A 94 1.03 5.96 -20.07
CA GLY A 94 1.52 5.57 -21.39
C GLY A 94 2.98 5.95 -21.63
N LYS A 95 3.41 7.14 -21.16
CA LYS A 95 4.83 7.55 -21.21
C LYS A 95 5.72 6.72 -20.29
N LEU A 96 5.20 6.31 -19.12
CA LEU A 96 5.96 5.56 -18.12
C LEU A 96 6.31 4.15 -18.63
N PHE A 97 5.38 3.50 -19.34
CA PHE A 97 5.53 2.14 -19.85
C PHE A 97 5.89 2.08 -21.34
N GLY A 98 5.91 3.21 -22.05
CA GLY A 98 6.19 3.26 -23.48
C GLY A 98 5.08 2.64 -24.35
N ARG A 99 3.87 2.46 -23.81
CA ARG A 99 2.72 1.88 -24.52
C ARG A 99 1.40 2.49 -24.10
N VAL A 100 0.39 2.37 -24.95
CA VAL A 100 -0.96 2.87 -24.68
C VAL A 100 -1.63 1.92 -23.67
N PRO A 101 -2.15 2.43 -22.55
CA PRO A 101 -2.90 1.60 -21.61
C PRO A 101 -4.19 1.05 -22.23
N ASP A 102 -4.55 -0.18 -21.87
CA ASP A 102 -5.81 -0.79 -22.27
C ASP A 102 -7.01 -0.05 -21.69
N THR A 103 -8.03 0.13 -22.51
CA THR A 103 -9.28 0.80 -22.18
C THR A 103 -10.51 -0.06 -22.45
N SER A 104 -10.32 -1.35 -22.71
CA SER A 104 -11.41 -2.31 -23.01
C SER A 104 -12.32 -2.51 -21.80
N ILE A 105 -11.75 -2.42 -20.58
CA ILE A 105 -12.48 -2.58 -19.33
C ILE A 105 -12.90 -1.20 -18.81
N ASN A 106 -14.17 -1.05 -18.40
CA ASN A 106 -14.62 0.15 -17.73
C ASN A 106 -13.92 0.29 -16.36
N PRO A 107 -13.11 1.34 -16.15
CA PRO A 107 -12.37 1.50 -14.90
C PRO A 107 -13.23 1.61 -13.64
N ASP A 108 -14.49 2.02 -13.76
CA ASP A 108 -15.41 2.13 -12.61
C ASP A 108 -15.99 0.76 -12.23
N GLU A 109 -16.07 -0.18 -13.15
CA GLU A 109 -16.72 -1.49 -12.98
C GLU A 109 -15.70 -2.62 -12.73
N ALA A 110 -14.43 -2.40 -13.05
CA ALA A 110 -13.39 -3.43 -13.01
C ALA A 110 -13.31 -4.15 -11.66
N VAL A 111 -13.41 -3.42 -10.54
CA VAL A 111 -13.37 -4.00 -9.19
C VAL A 111 -14.61 -4.86 -8.91
N ALA A 112 -15.79 -4.39 -9.30
CA ALA A 112 -17.05 -5.14 -9.11
C ALA A 112 -17.06 -6.42 -9.96
N LEU A 113 -16.59 -6.35 -11.21
CA LEU A 113 -16.44 -7.52 -12.07
C LEU A 113 -15.45 -8.53 -11.50
N GLY A 114 -14.29 -8.07 -11.00
CA GLY A 114 -13.31 -8.91 -10.34
C GLY A 114 -13.87 -9.58 -9.08
N ALA A 115 -14.61 -8.86 -8.24
CA ALA A 115 -15.28 -9.42 -7.08
C ALA A 115 -16.33 -10.48 -7.45
N ALA A 116 -17.08 -10.28 -8.54
CA ALA A 116 -18.04 -11.27 -9.05
C ALA A 116 -17.34 -12.56 -9.53
N ILE A 117 -16.19 -12.42 -10.20
CA ILE A 117 -15.36 -13.56 -10.62
C ILE A 117 -14.85 -14.33 -9.39
N GLN A 118 -14.36 -13.62 -8.37
CA GLN A 118 -13.91 -14.23 -7.12
C GLN A 118 -15.04 -15.01 -6.41
N ALA A 119 -16.24 -14.43 -6.35
CA ALA A 119 -17.40 -15.11 -5.77
C ALA A 119 -17.74 -16.41 -6.57
N ALA A 120 -17.70 -16.33 -7.89
CA ALA A 120 -17.94 -17.50 -8.75
C ALA A 120 -16.88 -18.59 -8.60
N MET A 121 -15.61 -18.22 -8.39
CA MET A 121 -14.52 -19.15 -8.08
C MET A 121 -14.75 -19.86 -6.74
N LYS A 122 -15.14 -19.11 -5.70
CA LYS A 122 -15.47 -19.65 -4.38
C LYS A 122 -16.64 -20.63 -4.44
N GLU A 123 -17.62 -20.40 -5.30
CA GLU A 123 -18.73 -21.32 -5.58
C GLU A 123 -18.35 -22.47 -6.51
N ARG A 124 -17.09 -22.57 -6.94
CA ARG A 124 -16.56 -23.61 -7.85
C ARG A 124 -17.34 -23.73 -9.16
N LYS A 125 -17.78 -22.62 -9.74
CA LYS A 125 -18.47 -22.62 -11.04
C LYS A 125 -17.52 -23.03 -12.17
N GLU A 126 -18.00 -23.88 -13.08
CA GLU A 126 -17.23 -24.41 -14.21
C GLU A 126 -16.51 -23.33 -15.04
N ALA A 127 -17.20 -22.23 -15.31
CA ALA A 127 -16.71 -21.13 -16.16
C ALA A 127 -15.42 -20.44 -15.67
N VAL A 128 -15.05 -20.64 -14.38
CA VAL A 128 -13.89 -19.98 -13.76
C VAL A 128 -12.96 -20.94 -13.04
N LYS A 129 -13.09 -22.25 -13.26
CA LYS A 129 -12.28 -23.29 -12.60
C LYS A 129 -10.78 -23.17 -12.87
N GLU A 130 -10.39 -22.63 -14.02
CA GLU A 130 -8.99 -22.50 -14.43
C GLU A 130 -8.31 -21.23 -13.90
N VAL A 131 -9.06 -20.33 -13.28
CA VAL A 131 -8.51 -19.08 -12.74
C VAL A 131 -7.98 -19.33 -11.34
N ILE A 132 -6.69 -19.12 -11.14
CA ILE A 132 -6.02 -19.19 -9.83
C ILE A 132 -5.64 -17.77 -9.42
N LEU A 133 -6.12 -17.32 -8.26
CA LEU A 133 -5.66 -16.10 -7.62
C LEU A 133 -4.74 -16.49 -6.47
N THR A 134 -3.49 -16.00 -6.53
CA THR A 134 -2.52 -16.11 -5.45
C THR A 134 -2.34 -14.74 -4.83
N ASP A 135 -2.59 -14.63 -3.54
CA ASP A 135 -2.42 -13.39 -2.79
C ASP A 135 -1.11 -13.39 -2.01
N VAL A 136 -0.63 -12.21 -1.63
CA VAL A 136 0.64 -12.04 -0.94
C VAL A 136 0.49 -11.08 0.24
N CYS A 137 1.36 -11.24 1.23
CA CYS A 137 1.48 -10.30 2.34
C CYS A 137 1.98 -8.94 1.80
N PRO A 138 1.20 -7.85 1.92
CA PRO A 138 1.55 -6.57 1.27
C PRO A 138 2.65 -5.80 2.00
N PHE A 139 2.93 -6.15 3.26
CA PHE A 139 3.93 -5.51 4.11
C PHE A 139 4.69 -6.54 4.93
N THR A 140 5.95 -6.26 5.22
CA THR A 140 6.73 -7.09 6.14
C THR A 140 6.16 -6.99 7.56
N LEU A 141 5.95 -8.14 8.19
CA LEU A 141 5.57 -8.28 9.59
C LEU A 141 6.76 -8.81 10.39
N GLY A 142 6.98 -8.25 11.55
CA GLY A 142 8.10 -8.63 12.40
C GLY A 142 8.01 -8.04 13.80
N THR A 143 9.09 -8.13 14.53
CA THR A 143 9.18 -7.67 15.92
C THR A 143 10.41 -6.80 16.15
N GLU A 144 10.40 -6.04 17.24
CA GLU A 144 11.59 -5.37 17.72
C GLU A 144 12.51 -6.36 18.42
N VAL A 145 13.80 -6.23 18.16
CA VAL A 145 14.82 -7.02 18.82
C VAL A 145 15.97 -6.15 19.31
N SER A 146 16.68 -6.64 20.32
CA SER A 146 17.96 -6.11 20.74
C SER A 146 19.08 -6.99 20.18
N VAL A 147 20.12 -6.37 19.66
CA VAL A 147 21.29 -7.04 19.12
C VAL A 147 22.52 -6.72 19.97
N LYS A 148 23.44 -7.67 20.09
CA LYS A 148 24.70 -7.46 20.78
C LYS A 148 25.70 -6.87 19.79
N ALA A 149 26.18 -5.65 20.07
CA ALA A 149 27.21 -4.98 19.27
C ALA A 149 28.62 -5.53 19.58
N GLU A 150 29.61 -5.18 18.76
CA GLU A 150 31.00 -5.67 18.86
C GLU A 150 31.68 -5.41 20.25
N ASN A 151 31.22 -4.41 20.97
CA ASN A 151 31.74 -4.02 22.29
C ASN A 151 30.92 -4.57 23.48
N ASP A 152 30.19 -5.66 23.31
CA ASP A 152 29.28 -6.25 24.28
C ASP A 152 28.08 -5.35 24.69
N HIS A 153 27.93 -4.22 24.04
CA HIS A 153 26.77 -3.33 24.28
C HIS A 153 25.52 -3.88 23.58
N ILE A 154 24.41 -3.81 24.27
CA ILE A 154 23.11 -4.23 23.74
C ILE A 154 22.42 -3.02 23.10
N GLU A 155 22.15 -3.10 21.81
CA GLU A 155 21.45 -2.07 21.06
C GLU A 155 20.01 -2.54 20.75
N GLY A 156 19.02 -1.82 21.20
CA GLY A 156 17.61 -2.02 20.88
C GLY A 156 17.18 -1.34 19.58
N ASN A 157 15.88 -1.32 19.34
CA ASN A 157 15.26 -0.65 18.20
C ASN A 157 15.63 -1.26 16.83
N HIS A 158 16.05 -2.52 16.78
CA HIS A 158 16.23 -3.23 15.52
C HIS A 158 14.94 -3.96 15.13
N PHE A 159 14.58 -3.90 13.85
CA PHE A 159 13.44 -4.63 13.31
C PHE A 159 13.89 -5.99 12.79
N CYS A 160 13.30 -7.05 13.32
CA CYS A 160 13.50 -8.42 12.84
C CYS A 160 12.27 -8.85 12.02
N PRO A 161 12.39 -9.00 10.69
CA PRO A 161 11.31 -9.50 9.87
C PRO A 161 11.03 -10.98 10.13
N ILE A 162 9.76 -11.37 10.19
CA ILE A 162 9.31 -12.75 10.37
C ILE A 162 8.54 -13.25 9.15
N ILE A 163 7.58 -12.45 8.64
CA ILE A 163 6.95 -12.66 7.33
C ILE A 163 7.31 -11.47 6.46
N GLU A 164 8.11 -11.70 5.43
CA GLU A 164 8.47 -10.65 4.50
C GLU A 164 7.32 -10.29 3.57
N ARG A 165 7.26 -9.03 3.11
CA ARG A 165 6.32 -8.62 2.07
C ARG A 165 6.51 -9.46 0.82
N ASN A 166 5.47 -9.62 0.03
CA ASN A 166 5.39 -10.49 -1.15
C ASN A 166 5.47 -12.00 -0.83
N THR A 167 5.50 -12.40 0.45
CA THR A 167 5.30 -13.81 0.81
C THR A 167 3.89 -14.24 0.44
N VAL A 168 3.78 -15.35 -0.31
CA VAL A 168 2.48 -15.94 -0.67
C VAL A 168 1.73 -16.35 0.58
N ILE A 169 0.44 -16.03 0.65
CA ILE A 169 -0.44 -16.35 1.77
C ILE A 169 -1.44 -17.44 1.41
N PRO A 170 -1.90 -18.25 2.38
CA PRO A 170 -1.58 -18.22 3.81
C PRO A 170 -0.13 -18.61 4.10
N ALA A 171 0.47 -17.97 5.10
CA ALA A 171 1.85 -18.24 5.50
C ALA A 171 1.99 -18.23 7.03
N SER A 172 2.78 -19.16 7.55
CA SER A 172 3.16 -19.19 8.95
C SER A 172 4.68 -19.28 9.05
N ARG A 173 5.29 -18.48 9.93
CA ARG A 173 6.73 -18.43 10.17
C ARG A 173 7.01 -18.30 11.65
N THR A 174 7.95 -19.07 12.12
CA THR A 174 8.41 -19.04 13.51
C THR A 174 9.86 -18.58 13.54
N GLN A 175 10.16 -17.64 14.44
CA GLN A 175 11.49 -17.19 14.72
C GLN A 175 11.79 -17.39 16.21
N GLN A 176 12.98 -17.90 16.51
CA GLN A 176 13.44 -18.12 17.88
C GLN A 176 14.22 -16.92 18.39
N PHE A 177 13.94 -16.54 19.62
CA PHE A 177 14.63 -15.48 20.35
C PHE A 177 15.03 -16.00 21.74
N PHE A 178 15.93 -15.27 22.39
CA PHE A 178 16.42 -15.61 23.71
C PHE A 178 16.38 -14.39 24.62
N THR A 179 16.34 -14.62 25.94
CA THR A 179 16.52 -13.56 26.94
C THR A 179 17.88 -12.89 26.79
N VAL A 180 17.92 -11.57 27.01
CA VAL A 180 19.11 -10.74 26.77
C VAL A 180 19.83 -10.39 28.07
N TYR A 181 19.12 -10.41 29.18
CA TYR A 181 19.64 -10.08 30.51
C TYR A 181 19.50 -11.26 31.46
N ASP A 182 20.42 -11.33 32.45
CA ASP A 182 20.29 -12.25 33.59
C ASP A 182 19.04 -11.86 34.39
N HIS A 183 18.34 -12.87 34.89
CA HIS A 183 17.14 -12.69 35.71
C HIS A 183 16.00 -11.93 35.00
N GLN A 184 15.96 -11.99 33.67
CA GLN A 184 14.88 -11.41 32.89
C GLN A 184 13.63 -12.25 33.00
N THR A 185 12.62 -11.78 33.75
CA THR A 185 11.35 -12.50 33.97
C THR A 185 10.19 -12.00 33.12
N GLN A 186 10.39 -10.90 32.37
CA GLN A 186 9.37 -10.34 31.46
C GLN A 186 9.98 -9.99 30.10
N VAL A 187 9.21 -10.28 29.07
CA VAL A 187 9.55 -9.92 27.68
C VAL A 187 8.36 -9.19 27.07
N GLU A 188 8.63 -8.05 26.44
CA GLU A 188 7.64 -7.33 25.62
C GLU A 188 7.92 -7.61 24.16
N ILE A 189 6.91 -8.11 23.44
CA ILE A 189 6.97 -8.43 22.03
C ILE A 189 6.20 -7.36 21.28
N HIS A 190 6.88 -6.47 20.58
CA HIS A 190 6.27 -5.44 19.76
C HIS A 190 5.93 -6.01 18.38
N ILE A 191 4.64 -6.02 18.04
CA ILE A 191 4.16 -6.46 16.72
C ILE A 191 4.23 -5.29 15.78
N LEU A 192 5.09 -5.38 14.76
CA LEU A 192 5.41 -4.29 13.87
C LEU A 192 5.15 -4.64 12.41
N GLN A 193 4.78 -3.62 11.64
CA GLN A 193 4.57 -3.71 10.19
C GLN A 193 5.37 -2.63 9.48
N GLY A 194 6.19 -3.01 8.51
CA GLY A 194 6.94 -2.05 7.68
C GLY A 194 8.25 -2.60 7.15
N GLU A 195 9.01 -1.71 6.48
CA GLU A 195 10.22 -2.06 5.75
C GLU A 195 11.47 -1.36 6.31
N SER A 196 11.36 -0.65 7.41
CA SER A 196 12.51 0.02 8.03
C SER A 196 13.29 -0.95 8.91
N ARG A 197 14.62 -0.87 8.84
CA ARG A 197 15.51 -1.61 9.75
C ARG A 197 15.37 -1.18 11.22
N PHE A 198 14.85 0.02 11.46
CA PHE A 198 14.61 0.52 12.82
C PHE A 198 13.16 0.27 13.21
N ALA A 199 12.94 -0.37 14.36
CA ALA A 199 11.62 -0.70 14.88
C ALA A 199 10.72 0.53 15.02
N SER A 200 11.26 1.63 15.54
CA SER A 200 10.55 2.91 15.75
C SER A 200 10.01 3.57 14.48
N ASN A 201 10.52 3.21 13.31
CA ASN A 201 10.09 3.75 12.02
C ASN A 201 9.03 2.89 11.33
N ASN A 202 8.65 1.77 11.93
CA ASN A 202 7.59 0.88 11.46
C ASN A 202 6.28 1.15 12.20
N VAL A 203 5.18 0.66 11.64
CA VAL A 203 3.85 0.83 12.23
C VAL A 203 3.68 -0.19 13.36
N SER A 204 3.37 0.27 14.57
CA SER A 204 3.05 -0.61 15.68
C SER A 204 1.61 -1.12 15.53
N LEU A 205 1.44 -2.43 15.54
CA LEU A 205 0.15 -3.12 15.51
C LEU A 205 -0.31 -3.53 16.92
N GLY A 206 0.62 -3.63 17.86
CA GLY A 206 0.33 -4.00 19.24
C GLY A 206 1.56 -4.46 20.00
N THR A 207 1.37 -4.80 21.28
CA THR A 207 2.42 -5.32 22.15
C THR A 207 1.86 -6.48 22.97
N LEU A 208 2.61 -7.56 23.03
CA LEU A 208 2.35 -8.70 23.92
C LEU A 208 3.37 -8.69 25.05
N LYS A 209 2.91 -9.06 26.25
CA LYS A 209 3.77 -9.24 27.42
C LYS A 209 3.79 -10.72 27.79
N LEU A 210 4.99 -11.26 27.90
CA LEU A 210 5.23 -12.64 28.25
C LEU A 210 6.04 -12.70 29.53
N THR A 211 5.64 -13.59 30.46
CA THR A 211 6.45 -13.92 31.64
C THR A 211 7.28 -15.15 31.29
N VAL A 212 8.56 -15.08 31.54
CA VAL A 212 9.52 -16.19 31.35
C VAL A 212 10.15 -16.59 32.70
N PRO A 213 10.66 -17.82 32.83
CA PRO A 213 11.38 -18.26 34.03
C PRO A 213 12.59 -17.36 34.30
N ASP A 214 12.93 -17.25 35.61
CA ASP A 214 14.15 -16.57 36.04
C ASP A 214 15.36 -17.43 35.76
N ASN A 215 16.21 -16.95 34.84
CA ASN A 215 17.43 -17.67 34.41
C ASN A 215 18.51 -16.69 33.94
N GLU A 216 19.71 -17.21 33.65
CA GLU A 216 20.79 -16.46 33.02
C GLU A 216 20.42 -16.01 31.58
N ALA A 217 21.05 -14.95 31.11
CA ALA A 217 20.89 -14.46 29.75
C ALA A 217 21.13 -15.56 28.69
N GLY A 218 20.27 -15.64 27.70
CA GLY A 218 20.37 -16.60 26.60
C GLY A 218 19.91 -18.02 26.93
N LYS A 219 19.40 -18.28 28.13
CA LYS A 219 18.92 -19.62 28.52
C LYS A 219 17.45 -19.85 28.21
N GLU A 220 16.62 -18.82 28.31
CA GLU A 220 15.22 -18.94 28.01
C GLU A 220 14.95 -18.68 26.52
N GLN A 221 14.39 -19.69 25.85
CA GLN A 221 14.01 -19.62 24.45
C GLN A 221 12.56 -19.14 24.32
N ILE A 222 12.33 -18.24 23.39
CA ILE A 222 11.02 -17.66 23.07
C ILE A 222 10.75 -17.86 21.60
N ASP A 223 9.77 -18.69 21.27
CA ASP A 223 9.35 -18.93 19.89
C ASP A 223 8.20 -17.96 19.53
N ILE A 224 8.41 -17.09 18.58
CA ILE A 224 7.41 -16.15 18.08
C ILE A 224 6.94 -16.63 16.70
N THR A 225 5.66 -17.01 16.62
CA THR A 225 5.02 -17.45 15.39
C THR A 225 4.06 -16.38 14.89
N TYR A 226 4.27 -15.95 13.65
CA TYR A 226 3.33 -15.12 12.92
C TYR A 226 2.60 -15.99 11.89
N THR A 227 1.27 -15.86 11.86
CA THR A 227 0.44 -16.48 10.85
C THR A 227 -0.34 -15.39 10.14
N TYR A 228 -0.20 -15.32 8.82
CA TYR A 228 -1.02 -14.48 7.95
C TYR A 228 -1.98 -15.39 7.20
N ASP A 229 -3.26 -15.28 7.51
CA ASP A 229 -4.35 -16.07 6.94
C ASP A 229 -5.20 -15.21 5.99
N ILE A 230 -6.11 -15.85 5.20
CA ILE A 230 -6.97 -15.21 4.20
C ILE A 230 -8.37 -14.95 4.77
#